data_6f6aa23778c03e28004c12b839e3bfba
#
_entry.id   6f6aa23778c03e28004c12b839e3bfba
#
_cell.length_a   1.000
_cell.length_b   1.000
_cell.length_c   1.000
_cell.angle_alpha   90.00
_cell.angle_beta   90.00
_cell.angle_gamma   90.00
#
_symmetry.space_group_name_H-M   'P 1'
#
loop_
_entity.id
_entity.type
_entity.pdbx_description
1 polymer ?
#
loop_
_entity_poly.entity_id
_entity_poly.type
_entity_poly.pdbx_seq_one_letter_code
_entity_poly.pdbx_strand_id
1 'polypeptide(L)'
;MFIAYVACHRILHELMHAMGFWHEHQRPDRDEHITANTTGLNYNYKKMYLDSGKFEMVGPYDVCSVMHYHNPKVFKPKKNFTCGNKKNTFGSRKLTQKDIDKINNYYGCNKTGKQYVSRSPTYKR
;
A
#
# COMPACT_ATOMS: atom_id res chain seq x y z
N MET A 1 -19.22 21.32 19.00
CA MET A 1 -17.85 20.92 18.69
C MET A 1 -17.92 19.50 18.09
N PHE A 2 -17.98 19.42 16.76
CA PHE A 2 -18.01 18.10 16.09
C PHE A 2 -16.60 17.55 16.05
N ILE A 3 -16.27 16.60 16.92
CA ILE A 3 -15.07 15.78 16.79
C ILE A 3 -15.35 14.85 15.60
N ALA A 4 -14.78 15.16 14.45
CA ALA A 4 -14.80 14.26 13.32
C ALA A 4 -14.15 12.93 13.76
N TYR A 5 -14.94 11.88 13.84
CA TYR A 5 -14.48 10.53 14.18
C TYR A 5 -13.66 10.02 12.99
N VAL A 6 -12.39 10.39 12.94
CA VAL A 6 -11.46 9.88 11.93
C VAL A 6 -11.25 8.42 12.27
N ALA A 7 -11.71 7.54 11.41
CA ALA A 7 -11.55 6.10 11.64
C ALA A 7 -10.05 5.75 11.68
N CYS A 8 -9.61 5.05 12.73
CA CYS A 8 -8.20 4.71 12.99
C CYS A 8 -7.45 4.15 11.76
N HIS A 9 -8.13 3.40 10.88
CA HIS A 9 -7.49 2.87 9.67
C HIS A 9 -7.07 3.95 8.68
N ARG A 10 -7.75 5.10 8.63
CA ARG A 10 -7.34 6.24 7.80
C ARG A 10 -6.06 6.87 8.35
N ILE A 11 -5.95 6.98 9.67
CA ILE A 11 -4.71 7.47 10.31
C ILE A 11 -3.55 6.52 9.99
N LEU A 12 -3.75 5.21 10.09
CA LEU A 12 -2.73 4.22 9.71
C LEU A 12 -2.32 4.34 8.25
N HIS A 13 -3.28 4.56 7.35
CA HIS A 13 -3.03 4.78 5.93
C HIS A 13 -2.15 6.02 5.70
N GLU A 14 -2.51 7.17 6.29
CA GLU A 14 -1.73 8.40 6.15
C GLU A 14 -0.34 8.30 6.81
N LEU A 15 -0.21 7.58 7.93
CA LEU A 15 1.09 7.30 8.53
C LEU A 15 1.98 6.45 7.63
N MET A 16 1.41 5.47 6.93
CA MET A 16 2.16 4.69 5.93
C MET A 16 2.65 5.60 4.79
N HIS A 17 1.85 6.57 4.33
CA HIS A 17 2.31 7.58 3.37
C HIS A 17 3.45 8.44 3.92
N ALA A 18 3.36 8.88 5.18
CA ALA A 18 4.43 9.63 5.84
C ALA A 18 5.73 8.82 5.96
N MET A 19 5.64 7.50 6.04
CA MET A 19 6.78 6.58 5.99
C MET A 19 7.24 6.25 4.56
N GLY A 20 6.69 6.89 3.52
CA GLY A 20 7.12 6.73 2.13
C GLY A 20 6.44 5.62 1.35
N PHE A 21 5.41 4.97 1.89
CA PHE A 21 4.67 3.93 1.19
C PHE A 21 3.55 4.52 0.32
N TRP A 22 3.48 4.08 -0.92
CA TRP A 22 2.42 4.42 -1.87
C TRP A 22 1.25 3.45 -1.80
N HIS A 23 0.18 3.78 -2.53
CA HIS A 23 -0.97 2.89 -2.58
C HIS A 23 -0.62 1.54 -3.21
N GLU A 24 -1.09 0.47 -2.62
CA GLU A 24 -0.81 -0.89 -3.06
C GLU A 24 -1.34 -1.16 -4.48
N HIS A 25 -2.53 -0.65 -4.82
CA HIS A 25 -3.12 -0.79 -6.16
C HIS A 25 -2.41 0.02 -7.26
N GLN A 26 -1.45 0.87 -6.91
CA GLN A 26 -0.64 1.62 -7.86
C GLN A 26 0.68 0.90 -8.19
N ARG A 27 1.01 -0.18 -7.51
CA ARG A 27 2.24 -0.94 -7.74
C ARG A 27 2.37 -1.38 -9.20
N PRO A 28 3.60 -1.39 -9.75
CA PRO A 28 3.87 -1.84 -11.13
C PRO A 28 3.41 -3.27 -11.41
N ASP A 29 3.52 -4.16 -10.41
CA ASP A 29 3.15 -5.58 -10.50
C ASP A 29 1.66 -5.86 -10.23
N ARG A 30 0.84 -4.84 -9.97
CA ARG A 30 -0.58 -5.02 -9.59
C ARG A 30 -1.38 -5.87 -10.58
N ASP A 31 -1.08 -5.74 -11.87
CA ASP A 31 -1.84 -6.41 -12.93
C ASP A 31 -1.62 -7.93 -12.94
N GLU A 32 -0.66 -8.47 -12.19
CA GLU A 32 -0.52 -9.89 -11.92
C GLU A 32 -1.57 -10.40 -10.91
N HIS A 33 -2.08 -9.51 -10.06
CA HIS A 33 -2.95 -9.83 -8.92
C HIS A 33 -4.39 -9.40 -9.10
N ILE A 34 -4.62 -8.27 -9.77
CA ILE A 34 -5.94 -7.66 -9.95
C ILE A 34 -6.15 -7.24 -11.40
N THR A 35 -7.42 -7.13 -11.80
CA THR A 35 -7.83 -6.43 -13.01
C THR A 35 -8.29 -5.03 -12.60
N ALA A 36 -7.82 -3.99 -13.31
CA ALA A 36 -8.14 -2.61 -13.01
C ALA A 36 -8.65 -1.90 -14.26
N ASN A 37 -9.91 -1.44 -14.24
CA ASN A 37 -10.42 -0.53 -15.28
C ASN A 37 -10.26 0.92 -14.79
N THR A 38 -9.20 1.57 -15.24
CA THR A 38 -8.86 2.94 -14.84
C THR A 38 -9.10 3.98 -15.91
N THR A 39 -9.81 3.62 -16.98
CA THR A 39 -10.15 4.52 -18.08
C THR A 39 -10.97 5.70 -17.57
N GLY A 40 -10.52 6.91 -17.87
CA GLY A 40 -11.19 8.15 -17.43
C GLY A 40 -11.02 8.50 -15.96
N LEU A 41 -10.29 7.69 -15.17
CA LEU A 41 -10.03 7.97 -13.76
C LEU A 41 -8.77 8.82 -13.58
N ASN A 42 -8.72 9.49 -12.41
CA ASN A 42 -7.60 10.35 -12.04
C ASN A 42 -6.32 9.53 -11.76
N TYR A 43 -5.21 10.24 -11.54
CA TYR A 43 -3.90 9.68 -11.28
C TYR A 43 -3.88 8.65 -10.13
N ASN A 44 -4.68 8.85 -9.07
CA ASN A 44 -4.67 7.96 -7.90
C ASN A 44 -5.10 6.52 -8.18
N TYR A 45 -5.73 6.26 -9.32
CA TYR A 45 -6.12 4.91 -9.74
C TYR A 45 -5.15 4.27 -10.74
N LYS A 46 -4.22 5.08 -11.30
CA LYS A 46 -3.29 4.61 -12.33
C LYS A 46 -2.12 3.84 -11.72
N LYS A 47 -1.60 2.90 -12.49
CA LYS A 47 -0.39 2.16 -12.14
C LYS A 47 0.84 3.08 -12.24
N MET A 48 1.77 2.92 -11.30
CA MET A 48 3.08 3.55 -11.38
C MET A 48 4.04 2.71 -12.22
N TYR A 49 5.04 3.36 -12.81
CA TYR A 49 6.06 2.71 -13.62
C TYR A 49 7.39 2.72 -12.88
N LEU A 50 8.15 1.61 -13.01
CA LEU A 50 9.45 1.44 -12.36
C LEU A 50 10.53 2.39 -12.90
N ASP A 51 10.45 2.71 -14.18
CA ASP A 51 11.43 3.54 -14.91
C ASP A 51 11.43 5.01 -14.48
N SER A 52 10.50 5.42 -13.65
CA SER A 52 10.54 6.76 -13.05
C SER A 52 11.65 6.95 -12.00
N GLY A 53 12.33 5.88 -11.58
CA GLY A 53 13.31 5.89 -10.48
C GLY A 53 12.75 6.35 -9.12
N LYS A 54 11.42 6.54 -9.06
CA LYS A 54 10.71 7.10 -7.90
C LYS A 54 9.99 6.05 -7.06
N PHE A 55 10.02 4.80 -7.49
CA PHE A 55 9.26 3.75 -6.86
C PHE A 55 10.12 2.52 -6.60
N GLU A 56 10.17 2.09 -5.35
CA GLU A 56 10.79 0.83 -4.93
C GLU A 56 9.69 -0.12 -4.45
N MET A 57 9.65 -1.33 -5.01
CA MET A 57 8.73 -2.36 -4.54
C MET A 57 9.29 -3.04 -3.29
N VAL A 58 8.59 -2.90 -2.17
CA VAL A 58 8.96 -3.54 -0.91
C VAL A 58 8.00 -4.69 -0.63
N GLY A 59 8.53 -5.91 -0.58
CA GLY A 59 7.76 -7.11 -0.29
C GLY A 59 6.71 -7.49 -1.35
N PRO A 60 5.98 -8.59 -1.14
CA PRO A 60 4.97 -9.09 -2.07
C PRO A 60 3.72 -8.21 -2.08
N TYR A 61 2.97 -8.26 -3.19
CA TYR A 61 1.67 -7.60 -3.31
C TYR A 61 0.69 -8.07 -2.24
N ASP A 62 -0.08 -7.12 -1.68
CA ASP A 62 -1.04 -7.40 -0.63
C ASP A 62 -2.43 -6.82 -0.93
N VAL A 63 -3.32 -7.66 -1.40
CA VAL A 63 -4.73 -7.30 -1.66
C VAL A 63 -5.47 -6.80 -0.41
N CYS A 64 -4.97 -7.15 0.78
CA CYS A 64 -5.52 -6.77 2.07
C CYS A 64 -4.82 -5.57 2.72
N SER A 65 -3.74 -5.04 2.12
CA SER A 65 -3.00 -3.91 2.67
C SER A 65 -3.92 -2.75 3.03
N VAL A 66 -3.63 -2.07 4.15
CA VAL A 66 -4.32 -0.82 4.50
C VAL A 66 -4.12 0.26 3.42
N MET A 67 -3.10 0.10 2.56
CA MET A 67 -2.78 0.99 1.44
C MET A 67 -3.53 0.63 0.15
N HIS A 68 -4.33 -0.44 0.12
CA HIS A 68 -5.10 -0.82 -1.06
C HIS A 68 -6.47 -0.15 -1.08
N TYR A 69 -6.80 0.55 -2.17
CA TYR A 69 -8.12 1.13 -2.34
C TYR A 69 -9.18 0.05 -2.54
N HIS A 70 -10.31 0.23 -1.87
CA HIS A 70 -11.51 -0.57 -2.13
C HIS A 70 -12.43 0.16 -3.09
N ASN A 71 -12.45 -0.30 -4.35
CA ASN A 71 -13.41 0.17 -5.34
C ASN A 71 -13.80 -0.99 -6.26
N PRO A 72 -14.92 -1.70 -5.98
CA PRO A 72 -15.32 -2.88 -6.74
C PRO A 72 -15.75 -2.59 -8.18
N LYS A 73 -16.00 -1.33 -8.52
CA LYS A 73 -16.28 -0.90 -9.90
C LYS A 73 -14.98 -0.80 -10.72
N VAL A 74 -13.86 -0.54 -10.08
CA VAL A 74 -12.56 -0.34 -10.70
C VAL A 74 -11.69 -1.58 -10.62
N PHE A 75 -11.62 -2.20 -9.43
CA PHE A 75 -10.73 -3.31 -9.14
C PHE A 75 -11.49 -4.62 -8.98
N LYS A 76 -11.02 -5.66 -9.67
CA LYS A 76 -11.53 -7.03 -9.52
C LYS A 76 -10.36 -7.97 -9.23
N PRO A 77 -10.51 -8.92 -8.31
CA PRO A 77 -9.46 -9.88 -8.01
C PRO A 77 -9.30 -10.90 -9.15
N LYS A 78 -8.08 -11.30 -9.45
CA LYS A 78 -7.80 -12.42 -10.36
C LYS A 78 -7.91 -13.78 -9.67
N LYS A 79 -7.79 -13.82 -8.34
CA LYS A 79 -7.96 -15.00 -7.50
C LYS A 79 -8.80 -14.64 -6.29
N ASN A 80 -9.61 -15.56 -5.82
CA ASN A 80 -10.36 -15.37 -4.58
C ASN A 80 -9.41 -15.17 -3.40
N PHE A 81 -9.75 -14.23 -2.53
CA PHE A 81 -9.02 -13.94 -1.31
C PHE A 81 -9.97 -13.56 -0.17
N THR A 82 -9.45 -13.51 1.04
CA THR A 82 -10.19 -13.08 2.23
C THR A 82 -9.32 -12.15 3.05
N CYS A 83 -9.85 -10.96 3.38
CA CYS A 83 -9.21 -9.99 4.27
C CYS A 83 -10.01 -9.96 5.59
N GLY A 84 -9.45 -10.56 6.64
CA GLY A 84 -10.19 -10.80 7.88
C GLY A 84 -11.37 -11.74 7.61
N ASN A 85 -12.61 -11.25 7.80
CA ASN A 85 -13.84 -11.99 7.54
C ASN A 85 -14.53 -11.59 6.22
N LYS A 86 -13.88 -10.77 5.37
CA LYS A 86 -14.48 -10.25 4.13
C LYS A 86 -13.87 -10.90 2.91
N LYS A 87 -14.70 -11.60 2.13
CA LYS A 87 -14.31 -12.23 0.88
C LYS A 87 -14.26 -11.19 -0.24
N ASN A 88 -13.18 -11.23 -1.04
CA ASN A 88 -12.96 -10.38 -2.23
C ASN A 88 -13.16 -8.88 -1.98
N THR A 89 -12.87 -8.42 -0.76
CA THR A 89 -12.93 -7.01 -0.37
C THR A 89 -11.51 -6.51 -0.16
N PHE A 90 -11.04 -5.64 -1.05
CA PHE A 90 -9.70 -5.07 -0.99
C PHE A 90 -9.50 -4.18 0.23
N GLY A 91 -8.27 -4.16 0.72
CA GLY A 91 -7.87 -3.33 1.84
C GLY A 91 -8.38 -3.85 3.19
N SER A 92 -7.79 -3.37 4.24
CA SER A 92 -8.20 -3.68 5.61
C SER A 92 -8.31 -2.42 6.47
N ARG A 93 -8.92 -2.57 7.66
CA ARG A 93 -8.98 -1.49 8.65
C ARG A 93 -7.83 -1.55 9.66
N LYS A 94 -6.89 -2.47 9.48
CA LYS A 94 -5.71 -2.68 10.31
C LYS A 94 -4.52 -2.91 9.41
N LEU A 95 -3.31 -2.67 9.90
CA LEU A 95 -2.10 -3.13 9.24
C LEU A 95 -2.15 -4.64 9.12
N THR A 96 -1.87 -5.15 7.94
CA THR A 96 -1.66 -6.59 7.73
C THR A 96 -0.26 -6.98 8.20
N GLN A 97 0.01 -8.29 8.34
CA GLN A 97 1.38 -8.74 8.61
C GLN A 97 2.33 -8.29 7.49
N LYS A 98 1.89 -8.31 6.22
CA LYS A 98 2.69 -7.84 5.08
C LYS A 98 2.96 -6.33 5.13
N ASP A 99 2.03 -5.51 5.60
CA ASP A 99 2.28 -4.08 5.84
C ASP A 99 3.38 -3.89 6.90
N ILE A 100 3.30 -4.63 8.01
CA ILE A 100 4.30 -4.61 9.09
C ILE A 100 5.66 -5.08 8.56
N ASP A 101 5.70 -6.17 7.81
CA ASP A 101 6.93 -6.71 7.22
C ASP A 101 7.56 -5.73 6.24
N LYS A 102 6.77 -5.02 5.43
CA LYS A 102 7.25 -3.96 4.54
C LYS A 102 7.95 -2.85 5.33
N ILE A 103 7.33 -2.37 6.41
CA ILE A 103 7.93 -1.34 7.27
C ILE A 103 9.24 -1.86 7.86
N ASN A 104 9.20 -3.04 8.47
CA ASN A 104 10.37 -3.63 9.12
C ASN A 104 11.53 -3.87 8.15
N ASN A 105 11.24 -4.36 6.95
CA ASN A 105 12.26 -4.62 5.93
C ASN A 105 12.84 -3.32 5.37
N TYR A 106 12.01 -2.34 5.10
CA TYR A 106 12.45 -1.06 4.54
C TYR A 106 13.31 -0.28 5.52
N TYR A 107 12.91 -0.23 6.79
CA TYR A 107 13.64 0.49 7.84
C TYR A 107 14.65 -0.37 8.61
N GLY A 108 14.72 -1.66 8.34
CA GLY A 108 15.67 -2.57 9.01
C GLY A 108 15.37 -2.79 10.48
N CYS A 109 14.12 -2.66 10.91
CA CYS A 109 13.73 -2.75 12.33
C CYS A 109 14.00 -4.13 12.97
N ASN A 110 14.07 -5.20 12.19
CA ASN A 110 14.31 -6.58 12.68
C ASN A 110 15.80 -6.92 12.85
N LYS A 111 16.70 -5.99 12.55
CA LYS A 111 18.13 -6.20 12.78
C LYS A 111 18.47 -5.83 14.21
N THR A 112 18.44 -6.81 15.09
CA THR A 112 18.98 -6.69 16.46
C THR A 112 20.40 -6.13 16.41
N GLY A 113 20.59 -4.90 16.85
CA GLY A 113 21.88 -4.39 17.30
C GLY A 113 22.80 -3.74 16.28
N LYS A 114 22.38 -3.29 15.08
CA LYS A 114 23.26 -2.49 14.22
C LYS A 114 22.52 -1.39 13.47
N GLN A 115 22.98 -0.16 13.77
CA GLN A 115 22.89 1.09 13.03
C GLN A 115 21.71 1.26 12.05
N TYR A 116 20.85 2.21 12.41
CA TYR A 116 19.95 2.87 11.48
C TYR A 116 20.77 3.50 10.34
N VAL A 117 20.90 2.80 9.23
CA VAL A 117 21.28 3.46 7.99
C VAL A 117 20.02 4.16 7.52
N SER A 118 19.90 5.43 7.85
CA SER A 118 18.91 6.29 7.24
C SER A 118 19.22 6.36 5.74
N ARG A 119 18.58 5.50 4.96
CA ARG A 119 18.43 5.76 3.54
C ARG A 119 17.38 6.85 3.43
N SER A 120 17.81 8.08 3.58
CA SER A 120 17.00 9.22 3.15
C SER A 120 16.56 8.93 1.71
N PRO A 121 15.26 9.04 1.39
CA PRO A 121 14.84 9.11 0.01
C PRO A 121 15.61 10.29 -0.59
N THR A 122 16.52 10.04 -1.51
CA THR A 122 17.16 11.10 -2.25
C THR A 122 16.10 11.76 -3.11
N TYR A 123 15.44 12.76 -2.57
CA TYR A 123 14.72 13.75 -3.36
C TYR A 123 15.79 14.48 -4.21
N LYS A 124 16.05 13.96 -5.39
CA LYS A 124 16.67 14.77 -6.44
C LYS A 124 15.59 15.71 -6.96
N ARG A 125 15.77 16.99 -6.65
CA ARG A 125 15.00 18.08 -7.24
C ARG A 125 15.24 18.13 -8.75
#